data_48b497eeaf4b03351b8dd3fdfc8c8f1d
#
_entry.id   48b497eeaf4b03351b8dd3fdfc8c8f1d
#
_cell.length_a   1.000
_cell.length_b   1.000
_cell.length_c   1.000
_cell.angle_alpha   90.00
_cell.angle_beta   90.00
_cell.angle_gamma   90.00
#
_symmetry.space_group_name_H-M   'P 1'
#
loop_
_entity.id
_entity.type
_entity.pdbx_description
1 polymer ?
#
loop_
_entity_poly.entity_id
_entity_poly.type
_entity_poly.pdbx_seq_one_letter_code
_entity_poly.pdbx_strand_id
1 'polypeptide(L)'
;MGPMKLEDIRINPDLDLEALTTQYAKERFVQITDFFAPETADAIEAVLRTQTPWRLIYADPDKGIEQITREQAAQYGQAEMQRRMSLVMQRATRNYGYCYNGYQMSHARRDGTEPGHPLHAVTDFLNSRAYLDFGAKVIGETGITGVDAQATLFTNGSFLTRHIDEGSQ
;
A
#
# COMPACT_ATOMS: atom_id res chain seq x y z
N MET A 1 -24.68 1.62 -1.00
CA MET A 1 -23.80 0.45 -0.85
C MET A 1 -23.37 0.43 0.61
N GLY A 2 -23.55 -0.69 1.33
CA GLY A 2 -23.13 -0.82 2.73
C GLY A 2 -21.59 -0.81 2.84
N PRO A 3 -21.04 -0.69 4.06
CA PRO A 3 -19.60 -0.77 4.26
C PRO A 3 -19.08 -2.14 3.84
N MET A 4 -17.94 -2.16 3.12
CA MET A 4 -17.25 -3.39 2.74
C MET A 4 -16.90 -4.23 3.97
N LYS A 5 -17.17 -5.53 3.92
CA LYS A 5 -16.85 -6.47 4.99
C LYS A 5 -15.84 -7.50 4.51
N LEU A 6 -15.16 -8.14 5.46
CA LEU A 6 -14.18 -9.20 5.16
C LEU A 6 -14.79 -10.31 4.28
N GLU A 7 -16.02 -10.71 4.57
CA GLU A 7 -16.76 -11.75 3.84
C GLU A 7 -17.10 -11.41 2.39
N ASP A 8 -17.02 -10.11 2.01
CA ASP A 8 -17.28 -9.63 0.66
C ASP A 8 -16.02 -9.68 -0.22
N ILE A 9 -14.84 -9.85 0.38
CA ILE A 9 -13.57 -9.82 -0.33
C ILE A 9 -13.20 -11.23 -0.79
N ARG A 10 -13.03 -11.40 -2.11
CA ARG A 10 -12.75 -12.70 -2.72
C ARG A 10 -11.60 -12.63 -3.69
N ILE A 11 -10.73 -13.64 -3.61
CA ILE A 11 -9.76 -13.94 -4.66
C ILE A 11 -10.55 -14.43 -5.88
N ASN A 12 -10.11 -14.06 -7.07
CA ASN A 12 -10.67 -14.57 -8.30
C ASN A 12 -10.53 -16.11 -8.34
N PRO A 13 -11.63 -16.87 -8.47
CA PRO A 13 -11.56 -18.33 -8.46
C PRO A 13 -10.93 -18.93 -9.73
N ASP A 14 -10.80 -18.13 -10.80
CA ASP A 14 -10.28 -18.57 -12.09
C ASP A 14 -8.75 -18.46 -12.20
N LEU A 15 -8.05 -18.06 -11.11
CA LEU A 15 -6.60 -17.98 -11.10
C LEU A 15 -5.96 -19.37 -11.22
N ASP A 16 -5.06 -19.53 -12.20
CA ASP A 16 -4.25 -20.72 -12.37
C ASP A 16 -3.07 -20.72 -11.38
N LEU A 17 -3.30 -21.27 -10.19
CA LEU A 17 -2.31 -21.31 -9.11
C LEU A 17 -1.06 -22.11 -9.52
N GLU A 18 -1.20 -23.17 -10.34
CA GLU A 18 -0.06 -23.97 -10.78
C GLU A 18 0.84 -23.18 -11.73
N ALA A 19 0.26 -22.46 -12.69
CA ALA A 19 1.00 -21.56 -13.57
C ALA A 19 1.72 -20.46 -12.78
N LEU A 20 1.06 -19.82 -11.80
CA LEU A 20 1.65 -18.79 -10.96
C LEU A 20 2.83 -19.30 -10.14
N THR A 21 2.69 -20.48 -9.53
CA THR A 21 3.75 -21.13 -8.75
C THR A 21 4.95 -21.47 -9.64
N THR A 22 4.69 -22.03 -10.82
CA THR A 22 5.73 -22.37 -11.80
C THR A 22 6.49 -21.12 -12.27
N GLN A 23 5.78 -20.06 -12.59
CA GLN A 23 6.38 -18.79 -12.98
C GLN A 23 7.27 -18.23 -11.88
N TYR A 24 6.76 -18.16 -10.64
CA TYR A 24 7.52 -17.63 -9.52
C TYR A 24 8.77 -18.47 -9.24
N ALA A 25 8.66 -19.79 -9.27
CA ALA A 25 9.80 -20.68 -9.05
C ALA A 25 10.95 -20.42 -10.06
N LYS A 26 10.58 -20.12 -11.31
CA LYS A 26 11.54 -19.87 -12.40
C LYS A 26 12.11 -18.44 -12.37
N GLU A 27 11.22 -17.44 -12.20
CA GLU A 27 11.57 -16.03 -12.44
C GLU A 27 11.82 -15.25 -11.14
N ARG A 28 11.45 -15.82 -9.99
CA ARG A 28 11.44 -15.17 -8.67
C ARG A 28 10.60 -13.89 -8.65
N PHE A 29 9.72 -13.77 -9.62
CA PHE A 29 8.77 -12.68 -9.81
C PHE A 29 7.50 -13.23 -10.48
N VAL A 30 6.35 -12.73 -10.05
CA VAL A 30 5.07 -12.99 -10.70
C VAL A 30 4.18 -11.77 -10.59
N GLN A 31 3.53 -11.42 -11.69
CA GLN A 31 2.45 -10.44 -11.70
C GLN A 31 1.12 -11.17 -11.87
N ILE A 32 0.24 -11.01 -10.91
CA ILE A 32 -1.08 -11.64 -10.93
C ILE A 32 -2.09 -10.59 -11.36
N THR A 33 -2.54 -10.70 -12.61
CA THR A 33 -3.66 -9.89 -13.11
C THR A 33 -4.98 -10.44 -12.58
N ASP A 34 -5.97 -9.58 -12.43
CA ASP A 34 -7.32 -9.96 -11.98
C ASP A 34 -7.32 -10.79 -10.68
N PHE A 35 -6.46 -10.38 -9.72
CA PHE A 35 -6.29 -11.11 -8.47
C PHE A 35 -7.59 -11.20 -7.66
N PHE A 36 -8.34 -10.11 -7.57
CA PHE A 36 -9.64 -10.10 -6.92
C PHE A 36 -10.76 -10.45 -7.90
N ALA A 37 -11.85 -11.02 -7.38
CA ALA A 37 -13.09 -11.08 -8.14
C ALA A 37 -13.52 -9.66 -8.57
N PRO A 38 -14.13 -9.50 -9.76
CA PRO A 38 -14.43 -8.17 -10.33
C PRO A 38 -15.16 -7.24 -9.38
N GLU A 39 -16.17 -7.72 -8.68
CA GLU A 39 -16.98 -6.93 -7.75
C GLU A 39 -16.13 -6.45 -6.54
N THR A 40 -15.18 -7.27 -6.11
CA THR A 40 -14.24 -6.90 -5.04
C THR A 40 -13.27 -5.83 -5.53
N ALA A 41 -12.72 -5.99 -6.72
CA ALA A 41 -11.81 -5.02 -7.31
C ALA A 41 -12.47 -3.64 -7.48
N ASP A 42 -13.68 -3.61 -8.04
CA ASP A 42 -14.48 -2.39 -8.23
C ASP A 42 -14.78 -1.69 -6.89
N ALA A 43 -15.14 -2.49 -5.87
CA ALA A 43 -15.45 -1.95 -4.55
C ALA A 43 -14.20 -1.34 -3.87
N ILE A 44 -13.04 -2.01 -3.97
CA ILE A 44 -11.76 -1.49 -3.46
C ILE A 44 -11.37 -0.22 -4.21
N GLU A 45 -11.47 -0.21 -5.54
CA GLU A 45 -11.18 0.98 -6.35
C GLU A 45 -12.05 2.17 -5.95
N ALA A 46 -13.34 1.96 -5.77
CA ALA A 46 -14.27 3.01 -5.35
C ALA A 46 -13.87 3.61 -3.99
N VAL A 47 -13.45 2.78 -3.01
CA VAL A 47 -12.97 3.25 -1.72
C VAL A 47 -11.66 4.03 -1.86
N LEU A 48 -10.70 3.53 -2.63
CA LEU A 48 -9.43 4.21 -2.88
C LEU A 48 -9.64 5.59 -3.51
N ARG A 49 -10.57 5.71 -4.44
CA ARG A 49 -10.87 6.97 -5.12
C ARG A 49 -11.59 8.00 -4.25
N THR A 50 -12.50 7.57 -3.38
CA THR A 50 -13.49 8.49 -2.78
C THR A 50 -13.45 8.61 -1.27
N GLN A 51 -12.85 7.63 -0.57
CA GLN A 51 -12.93 7.55 0.89
C GLN A 51 -11.57 7.52 1.59
N THR A 52 -10.49 7.21 0.85
CA THR A 52 -9.16 7.04 1.46
C THR A 52 -8.60 8.37 1.96
N PRO A 53 -8.22 8.48 3.25
CA PRO A 53 -7.67 9.69 3.83
C PRO A 53 -6.17 9.80 3.48
N TRP A 54 -5.89 10.11 2.23
CA TRP A 54 -4.53 10.22 1.70
C TRP A 54 -3.69 11.22 2.49
N ARG A 55 -2.47 10.82 2.82
CA ARG A 55 -1.44 11.67 3.41
C ARG A 55 -0.26 11.78 2.48
N LEU A 56 0.32 12.96 2.36
CA LEU A 56 1.60 13.12 1.66
C LEU A 56 2.70 12.54 2.57
N ILE A 57 3.40 11.52 2.06
CA ILE A 57 4.48 10.83 2.75
C ILE A 57 5.79 11.16 2.03
N TYR A 58 6.78 11.65 2.74
CA TYR A 58 8.06 12.01 2.15
C TYR A 58 9.23 11.86 3.13
N ALA A 59 10.42 11.67 2.58
CA ALA A 59 11.67 11.63 3.34
C ALA A 59 12.18 13.04 3.59
N ASP A 60 11.88 13.62 4.75
CA ASP A 60 12.42 14.93 5.15
C ASP A 60 13.91 14.79 5.45
N PRO A 61 14.79 15.70 4.96
CA PRO A 61 16.22 15.64 5.18
C PRO A 61 16.64 15.63 6.66
N ASP A 62 15.91 16.35 7.49
CA ASP A 62 16.28 16.60 8.88
C ASP A 62 15.45 15.77 9.87
N LYS A 63 14.19 15.44 9.50
CA LYS A 63 13.23 14.81 10.40
C LYS A 63 12.97 13.33 10.11
N GLY A 64 13.41 12.82 8.97
CA GLY A 64 13.14 11.47 8.54
C GLY A 64 11.79 11.33 7.84
N ILE A 65 10.97 10.36 8.24
CA ILE A 65 9.66 10.12 7.62
C ILE A 65 8.65 11.16 8.10
N GLU A 66 8.16 11.98 7.19
CA GLU A 66 7.06 12.91 7.44
C GLU A 66 5.78 12.41 6.75
N GLN A 67 4.66 12.54 7.45
CA GLN A 67 3.33 12.24 6.94
C GLN A 67 2.41 13.41 7.28
N ILE A 68 1.90 14.09 6.27
CA ILE A 68 1.05 15.25 6.48
C ILE A 68 -0.29 15.11 5.76
N THR A 69 -1.34 15.57 6.41
CA THR A 69 -2.67 15.63 5.79
C THR A 69 -2.75 16.80 4.82
N ARG A 70 -3.81 16.81 4.00
CA ARG A 70 -4.09 17.92 3.09
C ARG A 70 -4.28 19.25 3.83
N GLU A 71 -4.93 19.21 4.99
CA GLU A 71 -5.16 20.37 5.84
C GLU A 71 -3.85 20.91 6.41
N GLN A 72 -2.95 20.02 6.87
CA GLN A 72 -1.62 20.42 7.34
C GLN A 72 -0.77 21.03 6.21
N ALA A 73 -0.82 20.44 5.01
CA ALA A 73 -0.14 21.01 3.84
C ALA A 73 -0.68 22.41 3.50
N ALA A 74 -1.99 22.61 3.59
CA ALA A 74 -2.62 23.93 3.39
C ALA A 74 -2.19 24.95 4.46
N GLN A 75 -2.03 24.52 5.71
CA GLN A 75 -1.55 25.38 6.82
C GLN A 75 -0.09 25.83 6.61
N TYR A 76 0.78 24.98 6.04
CA TYR A 76 2.14 25.38 5.70
C TYR A 76 2.17 26.42 4.57
N GLY A 77 1.18 26.40 3.69
CA GLY A 77 1.10 27.28 2.53
C GLY A 77 2.02 26.87 1.38
N GLN A 78 1.74 27.41 0.20
CA GLN A 78 2.38 26.98 -1.04
C GLN A 78 3.90 27.17 -1.04
N ALA A 79 4.40 28.31 -0.57
CA ALA A 79 5.83 28.63 -0.59
C ALA A 79 6.64 27.66 0.29
N GLU A 80 6.15 27.37 1.50
CA GLU A 80 6.82 26.43 2.41
C GLU A 80 6.78 24.99 1.86
N MET A 81 5.65 24.56 1.28
CA MET A 81 5.56 23.26 0.65
C MET A 81 6.52 23.12 -0.54
N GLN A 82 6.61 24.13 -1.39
CA GLN A 82 7.60 24.14 -2.49
C GLN A 82 9.03 24.04 -1.98
N ARG A 83 9.36 24.79 -0.93
CA ARG A 83 10.70 24.73 -0.29
C ARG A 83 10.99 23.32 0.21
N ARG A 84 10.07 22.71 0.95
CA ARG A 84 10.20 21.33 1.48
C ARG A 84 10.41 20.32 0.36
N MET A 85 9.54 20.32 -0.64
CA MET A 85 9.65 19.41 -1.78
C MET A 85 10.96 19.58 -2.56
N SER A 86 11.45 20.82 -2.71
CA SER A 86 12.75 21.07 -3.34
C SER A 86 13.90 20.43 -2.56
N LEU A 87 13.90 20.50 -1.22
CA LEU A 87 14.90 19.87 -0.38
C LEU A 87 14.82 18.32 -0.46
N VAL A 88 13.61 17.77 -0.43
CA VAL A 88 13.37 16.32 -0.57
C VAL A 88 13.91 15.82 -1.91
N MET A 89 13.60 16.52 -3.01
CA MET A 89 14.09 16.18 -4.35
C MET A 89 15.62 16.33 -4.45
N GLN A 90 16.19 17.40 -3.91
CA GLN A 90 17.64 17.60 -3.92
C GLN A 90 18.36 16.46 -3.19
N ARG A 91 17.86 16.03 -2.03
CA ARG A 91 18.41 14.91 -1.30
C ARG A 91 18.29 13.60 -2.09
N ALA A 92 17.15 13.36 -2.70
CA ALA A 92 16.87 12.15 -3.47
C ALA A 92 17.80 11.96 -4.68
N THR A 93 18.46 13.01 -5.18
CA THR A 93 19.48 12.89 -6.23
C THR A 93 20.76 12.16 -5.76
N ARG A 94 20.99 12.05 -4.46
CA ARG A 94 22.23 11.49 -3.89
C ARG A 94 21.99 10.37 -2.89
N ASN A 95 20.78 10.30 -2.34
CA ASN A 95 20.41 9.36 -1.28
C ASN A 95 19.06 8.73 -1.58
N TYR A 96 18.69 7.71 -0.78
CA TYR A 96 17.34 7.21 -0.75
C TYR A 96 16.34 8.34 -0.43
N GLY A 97 15.28 8.40 -1.21
CA GLY A 97 14.24 9.40 -1.03
C GLY A 97 12.94 9.02 -1.71
N TYR A 98 11.86 9.55 -1.19
CA TYR A 98 10.51 9.31 -1.72
C TYR A 98 9.59 10.47 -1.40
N CYS A 99 8.56 10.59 -2.24
CA CYS A 99 7.44 11.50 -2.04
C CYS A 99 6.24 10.95 -2.81
N TYR A 100 5.21 10.51 -2.11
CA TYR A 100 3.96 9.98 -2.67
C TYR A 100 2.81 10.14 -1.68
N ASN A 101 1.58 9.94 -2.14
CA ASN A 101 0.45 9.86 -1.23
C ASN A 101 0.28 8.42 -0.75
N GLY A 102 0.07 8.24 0.54
CA GLY A 102 -0.11 6.93 1.14
C GLY A 102 -1.16 6.92 2.23
N TYR A 103 -1.66 5.73 2.51
CA TYR A 103 -2.49 5.42 3.67
C TYR A 103 -1.96 4.13 4.31
N GLN A 104 -1.46 4.24 5.53
CA GLN A 104 -0.84 3.15 6.28
C GLN A 104 -1.92 2.22 6.87
N MET A 105 -2.42 1.31 6.04
CA MET A 105 -3.56 0.45 6.34
C MET A 105 -3.35 -0.40 7.60
N SER A 106 -2.19 -1.07 7.72
CA SER A 106 -1.87 -1.91 8.87
C SER A 106 -1.78 -1.10 10.16
N HIS A 107 -1.15 0.08 10.11
CA HIS A 107 -1.08 0.97 11.27
C HIS A 107 -2.45 1.48 11.67
N ALA A 108 -3.23 1.98 10.72
CA ALA A 108 -4.59 2.48 10.99
C ALA A 108 -5.48 1.40 11.61
N ARG A 109 -5.38 0.16 11.11
CA ARG A 109 -6.13 -0.98 11.65
C ARG A 109 -5.70 -1.35 13.07
N ARG A 110 -4.40 -1.41 13.33
CA ARG A 110 -3.85 -1.73 14.65
C ARG A 110 -4.16 -0.66 15.69
N ASP A 111 -3.99 0.60 15.31
CA ASP A 111 -4.10 1.74 16.22
C ASP A 111 -5.56 2.22 16.38
N GLY A 112 -6.50 1.61 15.63
CA GLY A 112 -7.94 1.92 15.68
C GLY A 112 -8.28 3.31 15.13
N THR A 113 -7.43 3.86 14.26
CA THR A 113 -7.70 5.13 13.59
C THR A 113 -8.72 4.93 12.46
N GLU A 114 -9.48 5.98 12.13
CA GLU A 114 -10.59 5.93 11.16
C GLU A 114 -11.51 4.71 11.38
N PRO A 115 -12.14 4.56 12.55
CA PRO A 115 -12.94 3.39 12.88
C PRO A 115 -14.06 3.18 11.86
N GLY A 116 -14.19 1.93 11.37
CA GLY A 116 -15.18 1.59 10.35
C GLY A 116 -14.75 1.91 8.90
N HIS A 117 -13.51 2.38 8.68
CA HIS A 117 -13.02 2.62 7.31
C HIS A 117 -13.01 1.31 6.50
N PRO A 118 -13.53 1.29 5.25
CA PRO A 118 -13.67 0.05 4.47
C PRO A 118 -12.35 -0.68 4.22
N LEU A 119 -11.20 0.03 4.12
CA LEU A 119 -9.89 -0.59 3.96
C LEU A 119 -9.43 -1.42 5.17
N HIS A 120 -10.10 -1.29 6.34
CA HIS A 120 -9.84 -2.22 7.44
C HIS A 120 -10.24 -3.66 7.09
N ALA A 121 -11.35 -3.83 6.35
CA ALA A 121 -11.75 -5.15 5.86
C ALA A 121 -10.71 -5.72 4.88
N VAL A 122 -10.14 -4.87 4.02
CA VAL A 122 -9.04 -5.27 3.11
C VAL A 122 -7.80 -5.67 3.91
N THR A 123 -7.42 -4.90 4.94
CA THR A 123 -6.29 -5.25 5.82
C THR A 123 -6.53 -6.59 6.53
N ASP A 124 -7.74 -6.81 7.03
CA ASP A 124 -8.11 -8.07 7.68
C ASP A 124 -8.06 -9.25 6.68
N PHE A 125 -8.51 -9.02 5.42
CA PHE A 125 -8.42 -10.02 4.36
C PHE A 125 -6.97 -10.37 4.03
N LEU A 126 -6.09 -9.38 3.85
CA LEU A 126 -4.67 -9.60 3.58
C LEU A 126 -3.95 -10.36 4.70
N ASN A 127 -4.48 -10.31 5.93
CA ASN A 127 -4.00 -11.06 7.08
C ASN A 127 -4.81 -12.34 7.36
N SER A 128 -5.77 -12.69 6.49
CA SER A 128 -6.55 -13.92 6.61
C SER A 128 -5.77 -15.15 6.13
N ARG A 129 -6.18 -16.33 6.64
CA ARG A 129 -5.62 -17.60 6.16
C ARG A 129 -5.78 -17.78 4.65
N ALA A 130 -6.90 -17.32 4.08
CA ALA A 130 -7.16 -17.43 2.63
C ALA A 130 -6.07 -16.72 1.81
N TYR A 131 -5.69 -15.50 2.19
CA TYR A 131 -4.65 -14.74 1.49
C TYR A 131 -3.24 -15.27 1.79
N LEU A 132 -2.94 -15.51 3.08
CA LEU A 132 -1.60 -15.96 3.49
C LEU A 132 -1.27 -17.34 2.92
N ASP A 133 -2.23 -18.27 2.91
CA ASP A 133 -2.03 -19.60 2.33
C ASP A 133 -1.90 -19.55 0.80
N PHE A 134 -2.64 -18.65 0.13
CA PHE A 134 -2.47 -18.40 -1.31
C PHE A 134 -1.05 -17.90 -1.61
N GLY A 135 -0.61 -16.85 -0.91
CA GLY A 135 0.74 -16.29 -1.08
C GLY A 135 1.82 -17.34 -0.81
N ALA A 136 1.70 -18.07 0.30
CA ALA A 136 2.63 -19.14 0.67
C ALA A 136 2.77 -20.20 -0.43
N LYS A 137 1.65 -20.62 -1.04
CA LYS A 137 1.66 -21.56 -2.17
C LYS A 137 2.36 -21.02 -3.39
N VAL A 138 2.05 -19.76 -3.78
CA VAL A 138 2.67 -19.14 -4.98
C VAL A 138 4.17 -19.03 -4.84
N ILE A 139 4.67 -18.58 -3.67
CA ILE A 139 6.11 -18.36 -3.46
C ILE A 139 6.87 -19.62 -3.00
N GLY A 140 6.16 -20.69 -2.64
CA GLY A 140 6.75 -21.93 -2.14
C GLY A 140 7.34 -21.82 -0.73
N GLU A 141 6.85 -20.90 0.08
CA GLU A 141 7.35 -20.64 1.44
C GLU A 141 6.31 -21.07 2.49
N THR A 142 6.79 -21.32 3.69
CA THR A 142 5.95 -21.62 4.85
C THR A 142 6.19 -20.61 5.96
N GLY A 143 5.21 -20.48 6.87
CA GLY A 143 5.39 -19.66 8.05
C GLY A 143 5.10 -18.16 7.84
N ILE A 144 4.47 -17.77 6.73
CA ILE A 144 3.97 -16.40 6.58
C ILE A 144 2.88 -16.14 7.62
N THR A 145 3.11 -15.19 8.51
CA THR A 145 2.24 -14.91 9.65
C THR A 145 1.40 -13.65 9.50
N GLY A 146 1.76 -12.77 8.57
CA GLY A 146 1.03 -11.53 8.37
C GLY A 146 1.58 -10.70 7.21
N VAL A 147 0.88 -9.62 6.92
CA VAL A 147 1.20 -8.66 5.87
C VAL A 147 1.20 -7.26 6.47
N ASP A 148 2.20 -6.48 6.17
CA ASP A 148 2.18 -5.03 6.38
C ASP A 148 1.64 -4.36 5.11
N ALA A 149 0.43 -3.80 5.21
CA ALA A 149 -0.31 -3.28 4.08
C ALA A 149 -0.38 -1.75 4.11
N GLN A 150 -0.16 -1.16 2.93
CA GLN A 150 -0.42 0.25 2.69
C GLN A 150 -1.06 0.45 1.33
N ALA A 151 -1.92 1.45 1.21
CA ALA A 151 -2.35 1.97 -0.06
C ALA A 151 -1.44 3.11 -0.49
N THR A 152 -1.05 3.14 -1.77
CA THR A 152 -0.21 4.19 -2.34
C THR A 152 -0.87 4.82 -3.56
N LEU A 153 -0.70 6.14 -3.71
CA LEU A 153 -1.19 6.88 -4.85
C LEU A 153 -0.05 7.75 -5.40
N PHE A 154 0.46 7.36 -6.54
CA PHE A 154 1.46 8.13 -7.29
C PHE A 154 0.77 9.06 -8.27
N THR A 155 1.10 10.34 -8.18
CA THR A 155 0.61 11.40 -9.06
C THR A 155 1.80 12.14 -9.68
N ASN A 156 1.55 13.13 -10.55
CA ASN A 156 2.63 13.92 -11.11
C ASN A 156 3.48 14.56 -10.00
N GLY A 157 4.79 14.31 -10.04
CA GLY A 157 5.74 14.74 -9.01
C GLY A 157 5.98 13.72 -7.89
N SER A 158 5.21 12.64 -7.83
CA SER A 158 5.51 11.53 -6.91
C SER A 158 6.71 10.73 -7.40
N PHE A 159 7.55 10.29 -6.48
CA PHE A 159 8.70 9.45 -6.80
C PHE A 159 9.08 8.54 -5.62
N LEU A 160 9.78 7.49 -5.97
CA LEU A 160 10.48 6.57 -5.06
C LEU A 160 11.80 6.21 -5.73
N THR A 161 12.93 6.52 -5.08
CA THR A 161 14.24 6.17 -5.63
C THR A 161 14.51 4.68 -5.49
N ARG A 162 15.47 4.16 -6.27
CA ARG A 162 15.89 2.77 -6.17
C ARG A 162 16.31 2.44 -4.74
N HIS A 163 15.81 1.36 -4.21
CA HIS A 163 16.07 0.85 -2.87
C HIS A 163 16.00 -0.68 -2.85
N ILE A 164 16.44 -1.24 -1.76
CA ILE A 164 16.19 -2.63 -1.37
C ILE A 164 15.45 -2.59 -0.04
N ASP A 165 14.43 -3.43 0.10
CA ASP A 165 13.71 -3.60 1.35
C ASP A 165 14.55 -4.53 2.24
N GLU A 166 15.52 -3.93 2.97
CA GLU A 166 16.20 -4.66 4.04
C GLU A 166 15.23 -4.76 5.20
N GLY A 167 14.68 -5.96 5.39
CA GLY A 167 13.87 -6.24 6.56
C GLY A 167 14.70 -5.98 7.81
N SER A 168 14.18 -5.18 8.72
CA SER A 168 14.72 -5.11 10.08
C SER A 168 14.68 -6.52 10.66
N GLN A 169 15.84 -7.12 10.89
CA GLN A 169 16.01 -8.35 11.65
C GLN A 169 15.63 -8.11 13.11
#